data_e36bbb549ba7107e6169de52854c52d0
#
_entry.id   e36bbb549ba7107e6169de52854c52d0
#
_cell.length_a   1.000
_cell.length_b   1.000
_cell.length_c   1.000
_cell.angle_alpha   90.00
_cell.angle_beta   90.00
_cell.angle_gamma   90.00
#
_symmetry.space_group_name_H-M   'P 1'
#
loop_
_entity.id
_entity.type
_entity.pdbx_description
1 polymer ?
#
loop_
_entity_poly.entity_id
_entity_poly.type
_entity_poly.pdbx_seq_one_letter_code
_entity_poly.pdbx_strand_id
1 'polypeptide(L)'
;MKKIHYTDRYLLNPYHPVTVFVIGAGGTGSQVATGLARMSVALQALGHPGLHVTVFDPDTVTEANIGRQLFSGSELGLSKAAALVTRINRFFGFSWEAKGQRYPLKASADREEPTLANIIVTCTDNIRSRMNLWRFLKKHREHTSNNERSPIYWMDFGNARTTGQVLIGNIRGKILQPVSNEYLPVPRMNVITEEVRYSTIKEKDSGPSCSLAEALQKQDLFINSILAVSYTHLRAHET
;
A
#
# COMPACT_ATOMS: atom_id res chain seq x y z
N MET A 1 27.29 2.24 -15.36
CA MET A 1 26.15 3.06 -15.82
C MET A 1 25.02 2.90 -14.79
N LYS A 2 24.43 3.99 -14.30
CA LYS A 2 23.33 3.99 -13.34
C LYS A 2 22.08 3.35 -13.94
N LYS A 3 21.32 2.55 -13.18
CA LYS A 3 20.05 1.95 -13.60
C LYS A 3 18.91 2.85 -13.15
N ILE A 4 18.01 3.23 -14.08
CA ILE A 4 16.86 4.10 -13.79
C ILE A 4 15.58 3.47 -14.32
N HIS A 5 14.53 3.50 -13.50
CA HIS A 5 13.17 3.16 -13.87
C HIS A 5 12.32 4.43 -13.91
N TYR A 6 11.81 4.79 -15.09
CA TYR A 6 10.83 5.85 -15.23
C TYR A 6 9.43 5.29 -15.01
N THR A 7 8.66 5.98 -14.19
CA THR A 7 7.27 5.59 -13.90
C THR A 7 6.41 5.60 -15.16
N ASP A 8 5.32 4.86 -15.13
CA ASP A 8 4.33 4.86 -16.23
C ASP A 8 3.80 6.27 -16.47
N ARG A 9 3.73 6.66 -17.76
CA ARG A 9 3.29 8.01 -18.18
C ARG A 9 1.90 8.35 -17.69
N TYR A 10 1.01 7.37 -17.58
CA TYR A 10 -0.33 7.57 -17.05
C TYR A 10 -0.33 8.14 -15.62
N LEU A 11 0.61 7.73 -14.77
CA LEU A 11 0.71 8.24 -13.40
C LEU A 11 1.25 9.67 -13.32
N LEU A 12 1.87 10.18 -14.38
CA LEU A 12 2.41 11.55 -14.42
C LEU A 12 1.38 12.57 -14.89
N ASN A 13 0.53 12.19 -15.86
CA ASN A 13 -0.49 13.06 -16.46
C ASN A 13 -1.83 12.32 -16.61
N PRO A 14 -2.44 11.85 -15.52
CA PRO A 14 -3.74 11.21 -15.57
C PRO A 14 -4.85 12.24 -15.74
N TYR A 15 -5.95 11.85 -16.38
CA TYR A 15 -7.17 12.69 -16.45
C TYR A 15 -8.01 12.61 -15.18
N HIS A 16 -7.80 11.57 -14.37
CA HIS A 16 -8.52 11.27 -13.13
C HIS A 16 -7.53 11.05 -11.98
N PRO A 17 -7.96 11.19 -10.73
CA PRO A 17 -7.08 10.83 -9.61
C PRO A 17 -6.53 9.41 -9.75
N VAL A 18 -5.24 9.24 -9.50
CA VAL A 18 -4.60 7.91 -9.50
C VAL A 18 -5.22 7.08 -8.39
N THR A 19 -5.72 5.90 -8.75
CA THR A 19 -6.34 4.99 -7.78
C THR A 19 -5.29 4.21 -7.00
N VAL A 20 -5.46 4.18 -5.67
CA VAL A 20 -4.54 3.47 -4.76
C VAL A 20 -5.34 2.59 -3.80
N PHE A 21 -4.97 1.33 -3.70
CA PHE A 21 -5.49 0.45 -2.65
C PHE A 21 -4.45 0.29 -1.55
N VAL A 22 -4.84 0.57 -0.31
CA VAL A 22 -4.06 0.30 0.89
C VAL A 22 -4.67 -0.90 1.58
N ILE A 23 -3.91 -2.00 1.68
CA ILE A 23 -4.36 -3.27 2.24
C ILE A 23 -3.71 -3.44 3.61
N GLY A 24 -4.53 -3.32 4.65
CA GLY A 24 -4.13 -3.26 6.05
C GLY A 24 -4.09 -1.82 6.58
N ALA A 25 -4.87 -1.52 7.61
CA ALA A 25 -4.93 -0.23 8.31
C ALA A 25 -4.29 -0.29 9.71
N GLY A 26 -3.38 -1.23 9.92
CA GLY A 26 -2.60 -1.36 11.16
C GLY A 26 -1.58 -0.23 11.34
N GLY A 27 -0.53 -0.50 12.11
CA GLY A 27 0.52 0.49 12.42
C GLY A 27 1.15 1.09 11.17
N THR A 28 1.63 0.27 10.23
CA THR A 28 2.23 0.72 8.98
C THR A 28 1.19 1.34 8.04
N GLY A 29 0.03 0.69 7.85
CA GLY A 29 -0.97 1.16 6.89
C GLY A 29 -1.61 2.49 7.28
N SER A 30 -1.80 2.77 8.56
CA SER A 30 -2.30 4.06 9.02
C SER A 30 -1.32 5.21 8.75
N GLN A 31 -0.02 4.96 8.90
CA GLN A 31 1.04 5.92 8.56
C GLN A 31 1.14 6.14 7.04
N VAL A 32 1.11 5.06 6.27
CA VAL A 32 1.15 5.10 4.80
C VAL A 32 -0.04 5.88 4.25
N ALA A 33 -1.26 5.59 4.70
CA ALA A 33 -2.46 6.32 4.26
C ALA A 33 -2.36 7.83 4.57
N THR A 34 -1.84 8.20 5.75
CA THR A 34 -1.59 9.59 6.11
C THR A 34 -0.52 10.23 5.21
N GLY A 35 0.55 9.50 4.88
CA GLY A 35 1.57 9.92 3.93
C GLY A 35 1.01 10.15 2.53
N LEU A 36 0.18 9.24 2.03
CA LEU A 36 -0.51 9.37 0.75
C LEU A 36 -1.45 10.58 0.71
N ALA A 37 -2.10 10.92 1.85
CA ALA A 37 -2.94 12.11 1.93
C ALA A 37 -2.12 13.39 1.73
N ARG A 38 -0.98 13.52 2.40
CA ARG A 38 -0.06 14.65 2.22
C ARG A 38 0.48 14.71 0.79
N MET A 39 0.83 13.55 0.21
CA MET A 39 1.27 13.46 -1.18
C MET A 39 0.16 13.91 -2.14
N SER A 40 -1.09 13.52 -1.92
CA SER A 40 -2.23 13.94 -2.74
C SER A 40 -2.40 15.46 -2.74
N VAL A 41 -2.29 16.12 -1.58
CA VAL A 41 -2.31 17.59 -1.49
C VAL A 41 -1.19 18.22 -2.30
N ALA A 42 0.04 17.70 -2.18
CA ALA A 42 1.18 18.21 -2.93
C ALA A 42 1.02 18.02 -4.44
N LEU A 43 0.54 16.87 -4.88
CA LEU A 43 0.25 16.58 -6.28
C LEU A 43 -0.80 17.54 -6.84
N GLN A 44 -1.89 17.79 -6.11
CA GLN A 44 -2.94 18.73 -6.53
C GLN A 44 -2.41 20.16 -6.62
N ALA A 45 -1.56 20.58 -5.70
CA ALA A 45 -0.90 21.89 -5.76
C ALA A 45 0.00 22.06 -6.99
N LEU A 46 0.51 20.94 -7.56
CA LEU A 46 1.30 20.90 -8.79
C LEU A 46 0.44 20.70 -10.06
N GLY A 47 -0.89 20.77 -9.97
CA GLY A 47 -1.81 20.61 -11.11
C GLY A 47 -2.15 19.16 -11.48
N HIS A 48 -1.71 18.18 -10.69
CA HIS A 48 -2.09 16.78 -10.87
C HIS A 48 -3.46 16.51 -10.21
N PRO A 49 -4.32 15.60 -10.73
CA PRO A 49 -5.64 15.31 -10.14
C PRO A 49 -5.58 14.74 -8.70
N GLY A 50 -4.41 14.36 -8.21
CA GLY A 50 -4.23 13.77 -6.88
C GLY A 50 -4.44 12.27 -6.86
N LEU A 51 -4.77 11.74 -5.67
CA LEU A 51 -4.97 10.33 -5.41
C LEU A 51 -6.40 10.06 -4.95
N HIS A 52 -6.97 8.94 -5.36
CA HIS A 52 -8.17 8.36 -4.78
C HIS A 52 -7.82 7.05 -4.09
N VAL A 53 -7.90 7.02 -2.78
CA VAL A 53 -7.44 5.88 -1.98
C VAL A 53 -8.63 5.10 -1.41
N THR A 54 -8.58 3.78 -1.56
CA THR A 54 -9.48 2.86 -0.86
C THR A 54 -8.66 2.05 0.15
N VAL A 55 -9.04 2.10 1.41
CA VAL A 55 -8.39 1.35 2.50
C VAL A 55 -9.20 0.09 2.80
N PHE A 56 -8.52 -1.08 2.78
CA PHE A 56 -9.09 -2.38 3.11
C PHE A 56 -8.53 -2.89 4.43
N ASP A 57 -9.40 -3.12 5.41
CA ASP A 57 -9.04 -3.78 6.67
C ASP A 57 -10.29 -4.41 7.30
N PRO A 58 -10.29 -5.72 7.61
CA PRO A 58 -11.43 -6.39 8.21
C PRO A 58 -11.57 -6.17 9.72
N ASP A 59 -10.52 -5.64 10.37
CA ASP A 59 -10.43 -5.58 11.82
C ASP A 59 -11.09 -4.34 12.40
N THR A 60 -11.41 -4.41 13.69
CA THR A 60 -11.84 -3.28 14.52
C THR A 60 -10.68 -2.78 15.38
N VAL A 61 -10.81 -1.56 15.86
CA VAL A 61 -9.86 -0.94 16.79
C VAL A 61 -10.01 -1.58 18.17
N THR A 62 -8.90 -2.02 18.75
CA THR A 62 -8.80 -2.58 20.10
C THR A 62 -7.85 -1.74 20.94
N GLU A 63 -7.86 -1.95 22.27
CA GLU A 63 -6.94 -1.27 23.20
C GLU A 63 -5.47 -1.47 22.83
N ALA A 64 -5.09 -2.66 22.35
CA ALA A 64 -3.73 -2.96 21.88
C ALA A 64 -3.29 -2.13 20.67
N ASN A 65 -4.21 -1.46 19.99
CA ASN A 65 -3.91 -0.61 18.83
C ASN A 65 -3.63 0.84 19.23
N ILE A 66 -4.14 1.30 20.39
CA ILE A 66 -4.02 2.69 20.82
C ILE A 66 -2.54 3.04 21.08
N GLY A 67 -2.09 4.18 20.57
CA GLY A 67 -0.72 4.68 20.71
C GLY A 67 0.32 4.02 19.81
N ARG A 68 0.23 2.72 19.53
CA ARG A 68 1.13 2.02 18.61
C ARG A 68 0.69 2.16 17.15
N GLN A 69 -0.59 2.21 16.93
CA GLN A 69 -1.21 2.52 15.64
C GLN A 69 -1.88 3.89 15.75
N LEU A 70 -2.20 4.54 14.65
CA LEU A 70 -2.83 5.86 14.67
C LEU A 70 -4.33 5.75 15.01
N PHE A 71 -4.65 5.22 16.19
CA PHE A 71 -6.00 5.15 16.72
C PHE A 71 -6.07 5.71 18.14
N SER A 72 -7.24 6.26 18.48
CA SER A 72 -7.54 6.86 19.78
C SER A 72 -8.54 6.01 20.57
N GLY A 73 -8.68 6.26 21.89
CA GLY A 73 -9.65 5.59 22.73
C GLY A 73 -11.10 5.80 22.29
N SER A 74 -11.41 6.94 21.67
CA SER A 74 -12.76 7.22 21.13
C SER A 74 -13.12 6.39 19.88
N GLU A 75 -12.15 5.72 19.27
CA GLU A 75 -12.35 4.88 18.09
C GLU A 75 -12.45 3.37 18.42
N LEU A 76 -12.41 3.00 19.71
CA LEU A 76 -12.55 1.61 20.15
C LEU A 76 -13.82 0.97 19.58
N GLY A 77 -13.67 -0.25 19.03
CA GLY A 77 -14.76 -1.01 18.42
C GLY A 77 -15.13 -0.59 17.00
N LEU A 78 -14.66 0.57 16.51
CA LEU A 78 -14.91 0.99 15.14
C LEU A 78 -14.06 0.18 14.15
N SER A 79 -14.52 0.04 12.91
CA SER A 79 -13.69 -0.51 11.83
C SER A 79 -12.42 0.33 11.65
N LYS A 80 -11.24 -0.32 11.64
CA LYS A 80 -9.96 0.37 11.44
C LYS A 80 -9.93 1.17 10.14
N ALA A 81 -10.39 0.57 9.05
CA ALA A 81 -10.46 1.26 7.76
C ALA A 81 -11.38 2.48 7.81
N ALA A 82 -12.58 2.35 8.40
CA ALA A 82 -13.54 3.44 8.50
C ALA A 82 -13.03 4.58 9.39
N ALA A 83 -12.49 4.28 10.58
CA ALA A 83 -11.95 5.27 11.50
C ALA A 83 -10.82 6.08 10.84
N LEU A 84 -9.86 5.39 10.20
CA LEU A 84 -8.72 6.01 9.52
C LEU A 84 -9.17 6.92 8.37
N VAL A 85 -10.00 6.40 7.47
CA VAL A 85 -10.44 7.13 6.27
C VAL A 85 -11.32 8.32 6.63
N THR A 86 -12.25 8.16 7.59
CA THR A 86 -13.08 9.27 8.06
C THR A 86 -12.24 10.43 8.59
N ARG A 87 -11.21 10.13 9.37
CA ARG A 87 -10.30 11.14 9.90
C ARG A 87 -9.50 11.84 8.80
N ILE A 88 -8.96 11.08 7.83
CA ILE A 88 -8.24 11.64 6.68
C ILE A 88 -9.16 12.52 5.84
N ASN A 89 -10.36 12.05 5.50
CA ASN A 89 -11.33 12.80 4.71
C ASN A 89 -11.73 14.11 5.39
N ARG A 90 -11.99 14.06 6.70
CA ARG A 90 -12.32 15.29 7.48
C ARG A 90 -11.19 16.30 7.54
N PHE A 91 -9.94 15.83 7.68
CA PHE A 91 -8.79 16.71 7.83
C PHE A 91 -8.33 17.32 6.50
N PHE A 92 -8.32 16.53 5.42
CA PHE A 92 -7.77 16.93 4.12
C PHE A 92 -8.85 17.32 3.09
N GLY A 93 -10.15 17.13 3.39
CA GLY A 93 -11.23 17.41 2.46
C GLY A 93 -11.39 16.39 1.34
N PHE A 94 -10.97 15.13 1.56
CA PHE A 94 -11.06 14.07 0.56
C PHE A 94 -12.37 13.28 0.66
N SER A 95 -12.62 12.46 -0.38
CA SER A 95 -13.71 11.48 -0.47
C SER A 95 -13.18 10.05 -0.68
N TRP A 96 -12.15 9.69 0.07
CA TRP A 96 -11.54 8.36 0.02
C TRP A 96 -12.47 7.31 0.61
N GLU A 97 -12.29 6.05 0.21
CA GLU A 97 -13.15 4.96 0.60
C GLU A 97 -12.54 4.04 1.66
N ALA A 98 -13.42 3.48 2.50
CA ALA A 98 -13.10 2.44 3.47
C ALA A 98 -13.88 1.16 3.19
N LYS A 99 -13.21 0.02 3.21
CA LYS A 99 -13.81 -1.30 3.06
C LYS A 99 -13.43 -2.17 4.26
N GLY A 100 -14.39 -2.47 5.14
CA GLY A 100 -14.22 -3.33 6.33
C GLY A 100 -14.08 -4.81 5.96
N GLN A 101 -13.29 -5.16 4.97
CA GLN A 101 -13.14 -6.52 4.45
C GLN A 101 -11.76 -6.76 3.87
N ARG A 102 -11.40 -8.05 3.72
CA ARG A 102 -10.12 -8.46 3.15
C ARG A 102 -10.08 -8.21 1.64
N TYR A 103 -8.92 -7.85 1.12
CA TYR A 103 -8.64 -7.79 -0.32
C TYR A 103 -7.66 -8.91 -0.71
N PRO A 104 -7.80 -9.55 -1.88
CA PRO A 104 -8.86 -9.35 -2.89
C PRO A 104 -10.25 -9.74 -2.36
N LEU A 105 -11.26 -9.03 -2.86
CA LEU A 105 -12.64 -9.31 -2.53
C LEU A 105 -13.03 -10.70 -3.07
N LYS A 106 -13.80 -11.46 -2.30
CA LYS A 106 -14.35 -12.72 -2.79
C LYS A 106 -15.24 -12.45 -4.00
N ALA A 107 -15.14 -13.31 -5.01
CA ALA A 107 -16.07 -13.27 -6.12
C ALA A 107 -17.50 -13.40 -5.58
N SER A 108 -18.39 -12.54 -6.03
CA SER A 108 -19.83 -12.66 -5.78
C SER A 108 -20.55 -12.70 -7.14
N ALA A 109 -21.74 -13.29 -7.16
CA ALA A 109 -22.54 -13.39 -8.37
C ALA A 109 -22.86 -12.02 -9.02
N ASP A 110 -22.82 -10.97 -8.20
CA ASP A 110 -23.14 -9.59 -8.62
C ASP A 110 -21.91 -8.79 -9.13
N ARG A 111 -20.72 -9.41 -9.18
CA ARG A 111 -19.50 -8.75 -9.66
C ARG A 111 -18.98 -9.41 -10.92
N GLU A 112 -19.17 -8.76 -12.04
CA GLU A 112 -18.66 -9.19 -13.34
C GLU A 112 -17.15 -8.92 -13.49
N GLU A 113 -16.63 -7.84 -12.90
CA GLU A 113 -15.23 -7.43 -13.04
C GLU A 113 -14.48 -7.37 -11.69
N PRO A 114 -13.18 -7.68 -11.70
CA PRO A 114 -12.34 -7.53 -10.51
C PRO A 114 -12.16 -6.05 -10.16
N THR A 115 -12.26 -5.72 -8.87
CA THR A 115 -11.92 -4.40 -8.39
C THR A 115 -10.41 -4.25 -8.35
N LEU A 116 -9.84 -3.33 -9.14
CA LEU A 116 -8.39 -3.09 -9.28
C LEU A 116 -8.07 -1.60 -9.08
N ALA A 117 -6.81 -1.29 -8.82
CA ALA A 117 -6.28 0.07 -8.70
C ALA A 117 -4.92 0.17 -9.38
N ASN A 118 -4.52 1.39 -9.75
CA ASN A 118 -3.23 1.66 -10.41
C ASN A 118 -2.04 1.28 -9.51
N ILE A 119 -2.14 1.59 -8.23
CA ILE A 119 -1.12 1.27 -7.24
C ILE A 119 -1.76 0.45 -6.12
N ILE A 120 -1.12 -0.66 -5.79
CA ILE A 120 -1.52 -1.50 -4.68
C ILE A 120 -0.43 -1.43 -3.63
N VAL A 121 -0.82 -1.09 -2.40
CA VAL A 121 0.08 -0.98 -1.24
C VAL A 121 -0.33 -2.03 -0.23
N THR A 122 0.58 -2.93 0.12
CA THR A 122 0.35 -3.93 1.17
C THR A 122 1.09 -3.55 2.45
N CYS A 123 0.33 -3.51 3.54
CA CYS A 123 0.79 -3.26 4.90
C CYS A 123 0.31 -4.39 5.83
N THR A 124 0.20 -5.59 5.30
CA THR A 124 -0.26 -6.78 6.03
C THR A 124 0.91 -7.46 6.73
N ASP A 125 0.62 -8.12 7.83
CA ASP A 125 1.58 -8.82 8.68
C ASP A 125 1.82 -10.28 8.28
N ASN A 126 1.06 -10.83 7.31
CA ASN A 126 1.16 -12.23 6.94
C ASN A 126 1.47 -12.48 5.46
N ILE A 127 2.28 -13.52 5.22
CA ILE A 127 2.75 -13.97 3.91
C ILE A 127 1.59 -14.47 3.05
N ARG A 128 0.61 -15.14 3.66
CA ARG A 128 -0.53 -15.72 2.96
C ARG A 128 -1.34 -14.66 2.21
N SER A 129 -1.54 -13.50 2.82
CA SER A 129 -2.22 -12.36 2.18
C SER A 129 -1.45 -11.88 0.94
N ARG A 130 -0.11 -11.75 1.02
CA ARG A 130 0.75 -11.36 -0.10
C ARG A 130 0.68 -12.37 -1.25
N MET A 131 0.75 -13.65 -0.94
CA MET A 131 0.67 -14.73 -1.95
C MET A 131 -0.69 -14.78 -2.63
N ASN A 132 -1.77 -14.61 -1.88
CA ASN A 132 -3.14 -14.59 -2.42
C ASN A 132 -3.35 -13.37 -3.33
N LEU A 133 -2.87 -12.20 -2.88
CA LEU A 133 -2.89 -10.99 -3.68
C LEU A 133 -2.15 -11.20 -5.02
N TRP A 134 -0.92 -11.74 -4.99
CA TRP A 134 -0.15 -11.94 -6.21
C TRP A 134 -0.83 -12.88 -7.20
N ARG A 135 -1.41 -13.99 -6.70
CA ARG A 135 -2.17 -14.91 -7.57
C ARG A 135 -3.35 -14.19 -8.24
N PHE A 136 -4.06 -13.35 -7.49
CA PHE A 136 -5.17 -12.56 -8.01
C PHE A 136 -4.69 -11.54 -9.05
N LEU A 137 -3.67 -10.73 -8.74
CA LEU A 137 -3.13 -9.71 -9.65
C LEU A 137 -2.58 -10.34 -10.94
N LYS A 138 -1.87 -11.46 -10.83
CA LYS A 138 -1.32 -12.18 -11.97
C LYS A 138 -2.39 -12.67 -12.94
N LYS A 139 -3.55 -13.09 -12.40
CA LYS A 139 -4.71 -13.51 -13.20
C LYS A 139 -5.37 -12.34 -13.94
N HIS A 140 -5.38 -11.15 -13.32
CA HIS A 140 -6.15 -10.01 -13.81
C HIS A 140 -5.33 -8.88 -14.42
N ARG A 141 -4.00 -8.99 -14.44
CA ARG A 141 -3.09 -7.94 -14.95
C ARG A 141 -3.29 -7.57 -16.43
N GLU A 142 -3.84 -8.48 -17.24
CA GLU A 142 -4.01 -8.33 -18.68
C GLU A 142 -5.46 -8.02 -19.06
N HIS A 143 -6.40 -8.03 -18.10
CA HIS A 143 -7.83 -7.93 -18.38
C HIS A 143 -8.39 -6.49 -18.41
N THR A 144 -7.55 -5.50 -18.13
CA THR A 144 -7.98 -4.11 -18.08
C THR A 144 -7.56 -3.34 -19.34
N SER A 145 -8.53 -3.07 -20.21
CA SER A 145 -8.36 -2.16 -21.35
C SER A 145 -8.33 -0.68 -20.93
N ASN A 146 -8.79 -0.36 -19.73
CA ASN A 146 -8.87 0.99 -19.20
C ASN A 146 -7.70 1.30 -18.24
N ASN A 147 -6.93 2.35 -18.54
CA ASN A 147 -5.80 2.78 -17.74
C ASN A 147 -6.17 3.19 -16.31
N GLU A 148 -7.37 3.72 -16.09
CA GLU A 148 -7.84 4.16 -14.76
C GLU A 148 -7.86 3.06 -13.70
N ARG A 149 -8.08 1.80 -14.12
CA ARG A 149 -8.16 0.64 -13.22
C ARG A 149 -7.09 -0.40 -13.51
N SER A 150 -6.12 -0.08 -14.38
CA SER A 150 -5.04 -1.01 -14.71
C SER A 150 -4.01 -1.05 -13.59
N PRO A 151 -3.73 -2.22 -12.99
CA PRO A 151 -2.74 -2.32 -11.92
C PRO A 151 -1.34 -2.18 -12.50
N ILE A 152 -0.62 -1.14 -12.08
CA ILE A 152 0.70 -0.78 -12.59
C ILE A 152 1.78 -1.22 -11.61
N TYR A 153 1.68 -0.78 -10.35
CA TYR A 153 2.67 -1.06 -9.32
C TYR A 153 2.09 -1.75 -8.09
N TRP A 154 2.90 -2.62 -7.52
CA TRP A 154 2.70 -3.14 -6.18
C TRP A 154 3.85 -2.72 -5.28
N MET A 155 3.51 -2.04 -4.19
CA MET A 155 4.40 -1.63 -3.14
C MET A 155 4.10 -2.44 -1.89
N ASP A 156 5.11 -3.11 -1.33
CA ASP A 156 4.96 -3.92 -0.13
C ASP A 156 5.78 -3.36 1.02
N PHE A 157 5.10 -3.14 2.13
CA PHE A 157 5.71 -2.74 3.39
C PHE A 157 5.77 -3.95 4.32
N GLY A 158 6.97 -4.41 4.60
CA GLY A 158 7.25 -5.47 5.54
C GLY A 158 8.02 -4.94 6.73
N ASN A 159 7.60 -5.27 7.93
CA ASN A 159 8.30 -4.89 9.16
C ASN A 159 8.49 -6.09 10.09
N ALA A 160 9.60 -6.06 10.82
CA ALA A 160 9.90 -6.90 11.96
C ALA A 160 9.88 -6.06 13.24
N ARG A 161 10.50 -6.52 14.31
CA ARG A 161 10.52 -5.79 15.59
C ARG A 161 11.21 -4.43 15.47
N THR A 162 12.40 -4.38 14.88
CA THR A 162 13.28 -3.20 14.81
C THR A 162 13.74 -2.86 13.40
N THR A 163 13.35 -3.66 12.41
CA THR A 163 13.74 -3.49 11.00
C THR A 163 12.54 -3.55 10.10
N GLY A 164 12.69 -3.06 8.90
CA GLY A 164 11.66 -3.18 7.89
C GLY A 164 12.20 -2.97 6.48
N GLN A 165 11.34 -3.22 5.51
CA GLN A 165 11.65 -3.07 4.10
C GLN A 165 10.46 -2.50 3.34
N VAL A 166 10.74 -1.77 2.29
CA VAL A 166 9.77 -1.33 1.30
C VAL A 166 10.25 -1.80 -0.07
N LEU A 167 9.42 -2.58 -0.74
CA LEU A 167 9.71 -3.07 -2.08
C LEU A 167 8.63 -2.62 -3.05
N ILE A 168 9.03 -2.17 -4.22
CA ILE A 168 8.13 -1.78 -5.30
C ILE A 168 8.44 -2.56 -6.56
N GLY A 169 7.43 -3.12 -7.20
CA GLY A 169 7.56 -3.84 -8.46
C GLY A 169 6.40 -3.59 -9.42
N ASN A 170 6.62 -3.87 -10.69
CA ASN A 170 5.58 -3.78 -11.71
C ASN A 170 4.63 -4.97 -11.64
N ILE A 171 3.33 -4.70 -11.55
CA ILE A 171 2.28 -5.73 -11.76
C ILE A 171 2.10 -5.94 -13.26
N ARG A 172 1.94 -4.86 -13.98
CA ARG A 172 1.89 -4.82 -15.43
C ARG A 172 3.30 -5.12 -15.99
N GLY A 173 3.39 -5.81 -17.08
CA GLY A 173 4.66 -6.23 -17.71
C GLY A 173 5.72 -5.12 -17.84
N LYS A 174 6.38 -5.01 -18.95
CA LYS A 174 7.39 -3.95 -19.16
C LYS A 174 6.72 -2.59 -19.34
N ILE A 175 7.21 -1.59 -18.62
CA ILE A 175 6.83 -0.18 -18.80
C ILE A 175 7.79 0.45 -19.79
N LEU A 176 7.25 1.21 -20.77
CA LEU A 176 8.04 1.90 -21.78
C LEU A 176 8.97 2.91 -21.10
N GLN A 177 10.26 2.78 -21.38
CA GLN A 177 11.30 3.64 -20.84
C GLN A 177 11.84 4.58 -21.93
N PRO A 178 12.24 5.82 -21.60
CA PRO A 178 12.92 6.68 -22.55
C PRO A 178 14.29 6.12 -22.94
N VAL A 179 14.73 6.42 -24.15
CA VAL A 179 16.09 6.09 -24.60
C VAL A 179 17.07 7.08 -23.97
N SER A 180 18.17 6.57 -23.42
CA SER A 180 19.23 7.40 -22.83
C SER A 180 20.60 6.77 -23.06
N ASN A 181 21.61 7.63 -23.24
CA ASN A 181 23.02 7.25 -23.29
C ASN A 181 23.72 7.40 -21.92
N GLU A 182 23.05 7.99 -20.94
CA GLU A 182 23.61 8.30 -19.61
C GLU A 182 23.30 7.24 -18.56
N TYR A 183 22.22 6.46 -18.76
CA TYR A 183 21.78 5.43 -17.81
C TYR A 183 21.19 4.22 -18.55
N LEU A 184 21.13 3.10 -17.83
CA LEU A 184 20.48 1.89 -18.30
C LEU A 184 19.00 1.92 -17.92
N PRO A 185 18.06 1.94 -18.88
CA PRO A 185 16.65 1.91 -18.56
C PRO A 185 16.24 0.56 -17.95
N VAL A 186 15.42 0.60 -16.92
CA VAL A 186 14.87 -0.59 -16.25
C VAL A 186 13.36 -0.68 -16.54
N PRO A 187 12.94 -1.38 -17.60
CA PRO A 187 11.52 -1.45 -17.97
C PRO A 187 10.68 -2.30 -17.03
N ARG A 188 11.30 -3.12 -16.19
CA ARG A 188 10.64 -4.00 -15.24
C ARG A 188 11.40 -4.05 -13.91
N MET A 189 10.66 -3.87 -12.82
CA MET A 189 11.09 -4.15 -11.45
C MET A 189 10.33 -5.38 -10.93
N ASN A 190 11.04 -6.28 -10.27
CA ASN A 190 10.41 -7.47 -9.70
C ASN A 190 9.48 -7.11 -8.54
N VAL A 191 8.36 -7.81 -8.44
CA VAL A 191 7.49 -7.69 -7.27
C VAL A 191 8.03 -8.50 -6.11
N ILE A 192 7.57 -8.19 -4.90
CA ILE A 192 8.06 -8.82 -3.66
C ILE A 192 8.04 -10.36 -3.71
N THR A 193 7.07 -10.98 -4.34
CA THR A 193 6.97 -12.44 -4.47
C THR A 193 7.95 -13.05 -5.45
N GLU A 194 8.59 -12.25 -6.29
CA GLU A 194 9.68 -12.66 -7.18
C GLU A 194 11.05 -12.50 -6.49
N GLU A 195 11.19 -11.50 -5.59
CA GLU A 195 12.39 -11.26 -4.81
C GLU A 195 12.51 -12.19 -3.58
N VAL A 196 11.39 -12.45 -2.92
CA VAL A 196 11.35 -13.23 -1.68
C VAL A 196 10.66 -14.58 -1.92
N ARG A 197 11.38 -15.66 -1.61
CA ARG A 197 10.81 -17.02 -1.64
C ARG A 197 9.99 -17.27 -0.37
N TYR A 198 8.78 -16.78 -0.33
CA TYR A 198 7.89 -16.95 0.82
C TYR A 198 7.61 -18.40 1.22
N SER A 199 7.71 -19.35 0.29
CA SER A 199 7.55 -20.78 0.58
C SER A 199 8.59 -21.34 1.56
N THR A 200 9.73 -20.65 1.72
CA THR A 200 10.81 -21.05 2.62
C THR A 200 10.73 -20.37 3.99
N ILE A 201 9.88 -19.37 4.16
CA ILE A 201 9.73 -18.62 5.41
C ILE A 201 8.67 -19.29 6.27
N LYS A 202 9.07 -19.78 7.45
CA LYS A 202 8.11 -20.23 8.47
C LYS A 202 7.61 -19.01 9.23
N GLU A 203 6.35 -18.66 9.04
CA GLU A 203 5.68 -17.68 9.91
C GLU A 203 5.60 -18.27 11.32
N LYS A 204 6.18 -17.59 12.30
CA LYS A 204 5.83 -17.84 13.70
C LYS A 204 4.45 -17.25 13.90
N ASP A 205 3.50 -18.10 14.20
CA ASP A 205 2.11 -17.73 14.47
C ASP A 205 2.07 -16.91 15.78
N SER A 206 2.23 -15.61 15.64
CA SER A 206 2.04 -14.65 16.73
C SER A 206 0.61 -14.16 16.62
N GLY A 207 -0.30 -14.78 17.37
CA GLY A 207 -1.68 -14.33 17.50
C GLY A 207 -1.77 -12.83 17.86
N PRO A 208 -2.96 -12.22 17.76
CA PRO A 208 -3.14 -10.82 18.09
C PRO A 208 -2.73 -10.54 19.53
N SER A 209 -2.07 -9.40 19.75
CA SER A 209 -1.71 -8.98 21.12
C SER A 209 -2.95 -8.51 21.87
N CYS A 210 -3.10 -8.94 23.12
CA CYS A 210 -4.25 -8.60 23.95
C CYS A 210 -4.11 -7.21 24.62
N SER A 211 -2.88 -6.69 24.73
CA SER A 211 -2.62 -5.39 25.35
C SER A 211 -1.54 -4.61 24.59
N LEU A 212 -1.46 -3.28 24.85
CA LEU A 212 -0.39 -2.43 24.30
C LEU A 212 0.99 -2.89 24.78
N ALA A 213 1.13 -3.28 26.04
CA ALA A 213 2.41 -3.75 26.60
C ALA A 213 2.91 -5.02 25.89
N GLU A 214 2.04 -6.00 25.65
CA GLU A 214 2.38 -7.20 24.89
C GLU A 214 2.73 -6.86 23.42
N ALA A 215 2.02 -5.92 22.81
CA ALA A 215 2.30 -5.49 21.46
C ALA A 215 3.68 -4.83 21.32
N LEU A 216 4.10 -4.02 22.30
CA LEU A 216 5.42 -3.37 22.32
C LEU A 216 6.57 -4.36 22.54
N GLN A 217 6.34 -5.49 23.20
CA GLN A 217 7.35 -6.56 23.27
C GLN A 217 7.62 -7.20 21.91
N LYS A 218 6.63 -7.22 21.02
CA LYS A 218 6.72 -7.83 19.69
C LYS A 218 7.25 -6.86 18.64
N GLN A 219 7.07 -5.54 18.80
CA GLN A 219 7.43 -4.53 17.81
C GLN A 219 7.78 -3.20 18.48
N ASP A 220 8.82 -2.53 17.99
CA ASP A 220 9.18 -1.16 18.38
C ASP A 220 8.06 -0.17 18.07
N LEU A 221 7.86 0.82 18.94
CA LEU A 221 6.80 1.83 18.82
C LEU A 221 6.88 2.63 17.52
N PHE A 222 8.09 3.00 17.11
CA PHE A 222 8.32 3.91 15.99
C PHE A 222 8.63 3.24 14.66
N ILE A 223 8.80 1.92 14.61
CA ILE A 223 9.19 1.22 13.36
C ILE A 223 8.23 1.50 12.21
N ASN A 224 6.94 1.60 12.47
CA ASN A 224 5.92 1.87 11.46
C ASN A 224 6.07 3.27 10.85
N SER A 225 6.38 4.27 11.68
CA SER A 225 6.61 5.66 11.25
C SER A 225 7.90 5.79 10.45
N ILE A 226 8.97 5.14 10.90
CA ILE A 226 10.27 5.12 10.21
C ILE A 226 10.12 4.54 8.80
N LEU A 227 9.42 3.43 8.66
CA LEU A 227 9.19 2.81 7.35
C LEU A 227 8.38 3.70 6.41
N ALA A 228 7.33 4.35 6.91
CA ALA A 228 6.52 5.25 6.11
C ALA A 228 7.30 6.49 5.63
N VAL A 229 8.21 7.01 6.47
CA VAL A 229 9.07 8.16 6.14
C VAL A 229 10.22 7.77 5.21
N SER A 230 10.84 6.61 5.41
CA SER A 230 11.97 6.16 4.58
C SER A 230 11.59 6.06 3.09
N TYR A 231 10.33 5.79 2.77
CA TYR A 231 9.86 5.79 1.40
C TYR A 231 9.93 7.18 0.73
N THR A 232 9.67 8.25 1.48
CA THR A 232 9.75 9.61 0.96
C THR A 232 11.21 10.07 0.75
N HIS A 233 12.15 9.50 1.51
CA HIS A 233 13.58 9.82 1.39
C HIS A 233 14.33 9.02 0.31
N LEU A 234 13.87 7.84 -0.07
CA LEU A 234 14.48 7.07 -1.16
C LEU A 234 14.50 7.81 -2.51
N ARG A 235 13.63 8.81 -2.70
CA ARG A 235 13.66 9.69 -3.88
C ARG A 235 14.65 10.85 -3.79
N ALA A 236 15.07 11.26 -2.60
CA ALA A 236 15.91 12.44 -2.40
C ALA A 236 17.42 12.18 -2.61
N HIS A 237 17.85 10.92 -2.64
CA HIS A 237 19.26 10.55 -2.79
C HIS A 237 19.64 10.04 -4.18
N GLU A 238 18.73 10.09 -5.15
CA GLU A 238 18.97 9.64 -6.53
C GLU A 238 19.03 10.77 -7.55
N THR A 239 19.19 12.03 -7.12
CA THR A 239 19.51 13.18 -7.99
C THR A 239 20.99 13.44 -8.06
#